data_7a7f96d43fe3a4698b8b83d7bed3974c
#
_entry.id   7a7f96d43fe3a4698b8b83d7bed3974c
#
_cell.length_a   1.000
_cell.length_b   1.000
_cell.length_c   1.000
_cell.angle_alpha   90.00
_cell.angle_beta   90.00
_cell.angle_gamma   90.00
#
_symmetry.space_group_name_H-M   'P 1'
#
loop_
_entity.id
_entity.type
_entity.pdbx_description
1 polymer ?
#
loop_
_entity_poly.entity_id
_entity_poly.type
_entity_poly.pdbx_seq_one_letter_code
_entity_poly.pdbx_strand_id
1 'polypeptide(L)'
;MASLAPIVGLEPTVLILGSMPSQISLEQQRYYANPNNAFWWLMSQMLNFSLDASYQQRIENLKDSGYAVWDVLYDCERKGSLDGNIIRATEQANDIAAFIKRYPGICKIGFNGRAAQTIFARHNNTDCLKSIVQHCLLPSTSSAHARMNKYEKLQVWRLEFGDSSNSSAK
;
A
#
# COMPACT_ATOMS: atom_id res chain seq x y z
N MET A 1 -3.67 -17.51 7.35
CA MET A 1 -4.87 -16.63 7.24
C MET A 1 -4.77 -15.89 5.91
N ALA A 2 -5.77 -16.00 5.06
CA ALA A 2 -5.76 -15.33 3.76
C ALA A 2 -5.72 -13.80 3.91
N SER A 3 -5.02 -13.14 2.98
CA SER A 3 -4.92 -11.68 2.91
C SER A 3 -6.28 -10.99 2.75
N LEU A 4 -6.29 -9.68 2.89
CA LEU A 4 -7.48 -8.88 2.64
C LEU A 4 -7.72 -8.72 1.13
N ALA A 5 -8.99 -8.57 0.74
CA ALA A 5 -9.32 -8.16 -0.62
C ALA A 5 -8.74 -6.75 -0.92
N PRO A 6 -8.32 -6.46 -2.17
CA PRO A 6 -7.78 -5.15 -2.50
C PRO A 6 -8.84 -4.05 -2.33
N ILE A 7 -8.40 -2.88 -1.85
CA ILE A 7 -9.17 -1.65 -2.00
C ILE A 7 -8.91 -1.14 -3.42
N VAL A 8 -9.94 -1.04 -4.23
CA VAL A 8 -9.82 -0.55 -5.61
C VAL A 8 -11.12 0.08 -6.09
N GLY A 9 -11.02 1.23 -6.72
CA GLY A 9 -12.13 1.91 -7.41
C GLY A 9 -12.24 1.52 -8.88
N LEU A 10 -13.00 2.29 -9.64
CA LEU A 10 -13.22 2.01 -11.07
C LEU A 10 -12.00 2.36 -11.93
N GLU A 11 -11.32 3.46 -11.63
CA GLU A 11 -10.22 4.01 -12.42
C GLU A 11 -8.96 4.25 -11.58
N PRO A 12 -8.34 3.19 -11.01
CA PRO A 12 -7.13 3.36 -10.23
C PRO A 12 -5.94 3.74 -11.12
N THR A 13 -5.14 4.68 -10.63
CA THR A 13 -3.90 5.14 -11.29
C THR A 13 -2.66 4.79 -10.50
N VAL A 14 -2.79 4.60 -9.19
CA VAL A 14 -1.70 4.25 -8.26
C VAL A 14 -2.08 2.99 -7.50
N LEU A 15 -1.16 2.04 -7.40
CA LEU A 15 -1.27 0.87 -6.53
C LEU A 15 -0.25 0.98 -5.39
N ILE A 16 -0.73 1.03 -4.15
CA ILE A 16 0.12 0.93 -2.96
C ILE A 16 0.16 -0.54 -2.53
N LEU A 17 1.34 -1.11 -2.44
CA LEU A 17 1.56 -2.49 -2.01
C LEU A 17 2.22 -2.56 -0.64
N GLY A 18 1.54 -3.19 0.32
CA GLY A 18 2.14 -3.71 1.54
C GLY A 18 2.79 -5.09 1.32
N SER A 19 3.45 -5.61 2.32
CA SER A 19 3.99 -6.98 2.33
C SER A 19 2.92 -8.01 2.63
N MET A 20 2.32 -7.91 3.80
CA MET A 20 1.25 -8.75 4.35
C MET A 20 0.51 -7.97 5.43
N PRO A 21 -0.83 -8.06 5.55
CA PRO A 21 -1.56 -7.38 6.61
C PRO A 21 -1.07 -7.79 8.01
N SER A 22 -1.10 -6.88 8.99
CA SER A 22 -0.84 -7.20 10.38
C SER A 22 -1.94 -8.11 10.95
N GLN A 23 -1.66 -8.79 12.08
CA GLN A 23 -2.68 -9.64 12.74
C GLN A 23 -3.95 -8.85 13.07
N ILE A 24 -3.82 -7.65 13.63
CA ILE A 24 -4.97 -6.79 13.94
C ILE A 24 -5.74 -6.38 12.66
N SER A 25 -5.06 -6.19 11.53
CA SER A 25 -5.71 -5.92 10.25
C SER A 25 -6.53 -7.09 9.75
N LEU A 26 -6.00 -8.32 9.88
CA LEU A 26 -6.70 -9.55 9.53
C LEU A 26 -7.90 -9.80 10.46
N GLU A 27 -7.74 -9.60 11.77
CA GLU A 27 -8.81 -9.77 12.76
C GLU A 27 -9.96 -8.78 12.53
N GLN A 28 -9.64 -7.52 12.22
CA GLN A 28 -10.64 -6.47 11.98
C GLN A 28 -11.12 -6.40 10.53
N GLN A 29 -10.55 -7.19 9.62
CA GLN A 29 -10.81 -7.13 8.18
C GLN A 29 -10.65 -5.69 7.62
N ARG A 30 -9.58 -5.01 8.06
CA ARG A 30 -9.30 -3.60 7.70
C ARG A 30 -7.83 -3.37 7.43
N TYR A 31 -7.51 -2.74 6.30
CA TYR A 31 -6.16 -2.31 6.01
C TYR A 31 -5.66 -1.30 7.05
N TYR A 32 -4.40 -1.51 7.49
CA TYR A 32 -3.71 -0.59 8.40
C TYR A 32 -4.51 -0.29 9.68
N ALA A 33 -5.13 -1.32 10.27
CA ALA A 33 -5.98 -1.21 11.45
C ALA A 33 -5.21 -0.87 12.74
N ASN A 34 -3.89 -1.10 12.78
CA ASN A 34 -3.08 -0.72 13.93
C ASN A 34 -3.08 0.81 14.08
N PRO A 35 -3.55 1.38 15.21
CA PRO A 35 -3.63 2.82 15.42
C PRO A 35 -2.27 3.54 15.37
N ASN A 36 -1.18 2.81 15.61
CA ASN A 36 0.18 3.35 15.51
C ASN A 36 0.74 3.32 14.09
N ASN A 37 0.00 2.78 13.11
CA ASN A 37 0.41 2.83 11.72
C ASN A 37 0.06 4.19 11.11
N ALA A 38 1.03 4.85 10.50
CA ALA A 38 0.84 6.20 9.96
C ALA A 38 0.06 6.25 8.63
N PHE A 39 -0.31 5.11 8.02
CA PHE A 39 -0.91 5.07 6.68
C PHE A 39 -2.13 6.00 6.53
N TRP A 40 -3.14 5.82 7.38
CA TRP A 40 -4.35 6.62 7.27
C TRP A 40 -4.12 8.09 7.56
N TRP A 41 -3.19 8.40 8.45
CA TRP A 41 -2.79 9.79 8.69
C TRP A 41 -2.09 10.38 7.45
N LEU A 42 -1.15 9.64 6.81
CA LEU A 42 -0.51 10.11 5.58
C LEU A 42 -1.54 10.34 4.47
N MET A 43 -2.43 9.36 4.24
CA MET A 43 -3.44 9.48 3.19
C MET A 43 -4.41 10.63 3.45
N SER A 44 -4.80 10.88 4.71
CA SER A 44 -5.63 12.04 5.05
C SER A 44 -4.98 13.38 4.72
N GLN A 45 -3.66 13.48 4.94
CA GLN A 45 -2.88 14.69 4.61
C GLN A 45 -2.67 14.85 3.09
N MET A 46 -2.56 13.76 2.36
CA MET A 46 -2.35 13.78 0.91
C MET A 46 -3.64 14.05 0.14
N LEU A 47 -4.75 13.48 0.61
CA LEU A 47 -6.05 13.50 -0.07
C LEU A 47 -7.06 14.45 0.59
N ASN A 48 -6.65 15.16 1.63
CA ASN A 48 -7.44 16.18 2.34
C ASN A 48 -8.79 15.67 2.87
N PHE A 49 -8.80 14.52 3.55
CA PHE A 49 -9.98 14.03 4.27
C PHE A 49 -9.76 13.98 5.79
N SER A 50 -10.86 13.98 6.55
CA SER A 50 -10.78 13.93 8.02
C SER A 50 -10.32 12.56 8.53
N LEU A 51 -9.41 12.54 9.52
CA LEU A 51 -9.06 11.33 10.25
C LEU A 51 -10.22 10.76 11.09
N ASP A 52 -11.21 11.59 11.43
CA ASP A 52 -12.41 11.15 12.15
C ASP A 52 -13.43 10.47 11.24
N ALA A 53 -13.16 10.47 9.91
CA ALA A 53 -13.98 9.74 8.94
C ALA A 53 -14.01 8.25 9.27
N SER A 54 -15.17 7.62 9.06
CA SER A 54 -15.31 6.17 9.20
C SER A 54 -14.36 5.42 8.27
N TYR A 55 -14.03 4.16 8.58
CA TYR A 55 -13.17 3.35 7.71
C TYR A 55 -13.72 3.27 6.28
N GLN A 56 -15.03 3.13 6.13
CA GLN A 56 -15.67 3.11 4.81
C GLN A 56 -15.49 4.42 4.04
N GLN A 57 -15.66 5.57 4.71
CA GLN A 57 -15.42 6.88 4.09
C GLN A 57 -13.95 7.06 3.67
N ARG A 58 -12.99 6.56 4.47
CA ARG A 58 -11.56 6.59 4.09
C ARG A 58 -11.30 5.75 2.84
N ILE A 59 -11.93 4.57 2.73
CA ILE A 59 -11.85 3.71 1.53
C ILE A 59 -12.40 4.44 0.30
N GLU A 60 -13.56 5.08 0.40
CA GLU A 60 -14.14 5.82 -0.72
C GLU A 60 -13.25 6.99 -1.15
N ASN A 61 -12.67 7.75 -0.19
CA ASN A 61 -11.69 8.80 -0.54
C ASN A 61 -10.47 8.26 -1.30
N LEU A 62 -9.93 7.07 -0.92
CA LEU A 62 -8.85 6.44 -1.67
C LEU A 62 -9.28 6.11 -3.09
N LYS A 63 -10.43 5.46 -3.26
CA LYS A 63 -10.97 5.03 -4.56
C LYS A 63 -11.24 6.22 -5.48
N ASP A 64 -11.88 7.25 -4.96
CA ASP A 64 -12.22 8.47 -5.71
C ASP A 64 -10.98 9.25 -6.14
N SER A 65 -9.90 9.13 -5.38
CA SER A 65 -8.60 9.74 -5.69
C SER A 65 -7.71 8.86 -6.59
N GLY A 66 -8.21 7.73 -7.09
CA GLY A 66 -7.46 6.83 -7.98
C GLY A 66 -6.41 5.95 -7.30
N TYR A 67 -6.46 5.82 -5.96
CA TYR A 67 -5.56 4.94 -5.22
C TYR A 67 -6.18 3.56 -5.01
N ALA A 68 -5.40 2.53 -5.35
CA ALA A 68 -5.65 1.15 -4.95
C ALA A 68 -4.68 0.74 -3.85
N VAL A 69 -5.11 -0.15 -2.95
CA VAL A 69 -4.28 -0.71 -1.88
C VAL A 69 -4.40 -2.22 -1.88
N TRP A 70 -3.28 -2.90 -1.84
CA TRP A 70 -3.22 -4.36 -1.70
C TRP A 70 -1.93 -4.78 -1.01
N ASP A 71 -1.72 -6.09 -0.87
CA ASP A 71 -0.48 -6.67 -0.35
C ASP A 71 0.16 -7.61 -1.37
N VAL A 72 1.48 -7.75 -1.30
CA VAL A 72 2.21 -8.67 -2.17
C VAL A 72 1.87 -10.11 -1.84
N LEU A 73 1.78 -10.45 -0.54
CA LEU A 73 1.49 -11.82 -0.11
C LEU A 73 -0.01 -12.02 0.11
N TYR A 74 -0.49 -13.14 -0.43
CA TYR A 74 -1.81 -13.70 -0.13
C TYR A 74 -1.80 -14.42 1.22
N ASP A 75 -0.77 -15.23 1.49
CA ASP A 75 -0.61 -15.97 2.75
C ASP A 75 0.87 -16.23 3.04
N CYS A 76 1.20 -16.41 4.32
CA CYS A 76 2.50 -16.84 4.80
C CYS A 76 2.41 -17.29 6.26
N GLU A 77 3.39 -18.07 6.71
CA GLU A 77 3.63 -18.29 8.12
C GLU A 77 4.49 -17.17 8.70
N ARG A 78 3.99 -16.53 9.76
CA ARG A 78 4.66 -15.41 10.42
C ARG A 78 4.30 -15.35 11.91
N LYS A 79 5.30 -15.26 12.77
CA LYS A 79 5.09 -15.00 14.20
C LYS A 79 4.91 -13.50 14.44
N GLY A 80 3.72 -13.10 14.89
CA GLY A 80 3.39 -11.69 15.09
C GLY A 80 3.15 -10.96 13.78
N SER A 81 3.49 -9.65 13.73
CA SER A 81 3.20 -8.79 12.58
C SER A 81 4.46 -8.21 11.90
N LEU A 82 5.66 -8.57 12.36
CA LEU A 82 6.90 -8.07 11.77
C LEU A 82 7.24 -8.86 10.49
N ASP A 83 7.55 -8.14 9.41
CA ASP A 83 7.93 -8.75 8.13
C ASP A 83 9.20 -9.61 8.21
N GLY A 84 10.12 -9.27 9.12
CA GLY A 84 11.33 -10.07 9.36
C GLY A 84 11.06 -11.48 9.90
N ASN A 85 9.85 -11.73 10.39
CA ASN A 85 9.43 -13.04 10.92
C ASN A 85 8.69 -13.89 9.88
N ILE A 86 8.54 -13.43 8.65
CA ILE A 86 7.92 -14.18 7.56
C ILE A 86 8.83 -15.37 7.21
N ILE A 87 8.28 -16.57 7.26
CA ILE A 87 8.97 -17.78 6.83
C ILE A 87 8.91 -17.87 5.32
N ARG A 88 10.03 -17.52 4.68
CA ARG A 88 10.11 -17.37 3.21
C ARG A 88 9.59 -18.58 2.42
N ALA A 89 9.82 -19.80 2.93
CA ALA A 89 9.39 -21.03 2.26
C ALA A 89 7.85 -21.19 2.21
N THR A 90 7.10 -20.39 2.99
CA THR A 90 5.64 -20.44 3.07
C THR A 90 4.96 -19.29 2.33
N GLU A 91 5.74 -18.38 1.71
CA GLU A 91 5.20 -17.23 0.99
C GLU A 91 4.31 -17.67 -0.18
N GLN A 92 3.08 -17.20 -0.19
CA GLN A 92 2.14 -17.33 -1.30
C GLN A 92 1.79 -15.91 -1.77
N ALA A 93 2.16 -15.57 -3.00
CA ALA A 93 1.96 -14.22 -3.53
C ALA A 93 0.58 -14.06 -4.17
N ASN A 94 0.06 -12.85 -4.10
CA ASN A 94 -1.05 -12.39 -4.93
C ASN A 94 -0.60 -12.22 -6.39
N ASP A 95 -1.50 -12.44 -7.33
CA ASP A 95 -1.23 -12.20 -8.76
C ASP A 95 -1.35 -10.72 -9.12
N ILE A 96 -0.28 -9.97 -8.78
CA ILE A 96 -0.22 -8.52 -9.04
C ILE A 96 -0.20 -8.22 -10.55
N ALA A 97 0.38 -9.10 -11.35
CA ALA A 97 0.42 -8.93 -12.79
C ALA A 97 -0.99 -9.00 -13.40
N ALA A 98 -1.81 -9.98 -13.00
CA ALA A 98 -3.20 -10.05 -13.41
C ALA A 98 -4.02 -8.85 -12.90
N PHE A 99 -3.73 -8.36 -11.69
CA PHE A 99 -4.39 -7.17 -11.15
C PHE A 99 -4.10 -5.93 -12.00
N ILE A 100 -2.83 -5.67 -12.36
CA ILE A 100 -2.45 -4.54 -13.22
C ILE A 100 -3.08 -4.69 -14.61
N LYS A 101 -3.12 -5.90 -15.18
CA LYS A 101 -3.78 -6.15 -16.45
C LYS A 101 -5.28 -5.85 -16.41
N ARG A 102 -5.94 -6.14 -15.28
CA ARG A 102 -7.36 -5.83 -15.07
C ARG A 102 -7.62 -4.33 -14.93
N TYR A 103 -6.66 -3.58 -14.38
CA TYR A 103 -6.74 -2.14 -14.15
C TYR A 103 -5.62 -1.41 -14.92
N PRO A 104 -5.73 -1.29 -16.25
CA PRO A 104 -4.65 -0.76 -17.09
C PRO A 104 -4.37 0.74 -16.89
N GLY A 105 -5.21 1.44 -16.15
CA GLY A 105 -4.97 2.83 -15.71
C GLY A 105 -3.87 2.96 -14.66
N ILE A 106 -3.49 1.87 -13.98
CA ILE A 106 -2.41 1.90 -12.99
C ILE A 106 -1.07 2.17 -13.70
N CYS A 107 -0.50 3.34 -13.45
CA CYS A 107 0.78 3.76 -14.02
C CYS A 107 1.92 3.77 -13.00
N LYS A 108 1.61 3.66 -11.70
CA LYS A 108 2.62 3.66 -10.63
C LYS A 108 2.31 2.63 -9.53
N ILE A 109 3.35 1.92 -9.08
CA ILE A 109 3.34 1.07 -7.89
C ILE A 109 4.21 1.73 -6.82
N GLY A 110 3.63 2.01 -5.65
CA GLY A 110 4.33 2.43 -4.45
C GLY A 110 4.48 1.28 -3.46
N PHE A 111 5.70 0.87 -3.17
CA PHE A 111 5.95 -0.15 -2.16
C PHE A 111 6.03 0.48 -0.77
N ASN A 112 5.09 0.16 0.10
CA ASN A 112 5.04 0.64 1.48
C ASN A 112 6.11 -0.09 2.33
N GLY A 113 7.35 0.29 2.13
CA GLY A 113 8.52 -0.27 2.79
C GLY A 113 9.30 -1.29 1.95
N ARG A 114 10.56 -1.47 2.33
CA ARG A 114 11.50 -2.34 1.62
C ARG A 114 11.08 -3.80 1.60
N ALA A 115 10.42 -4.29 2.65
CA ALA A 115 9.94 -5.68 2.69
C ALA A 115 8.96 -5.96 1.54
N ALA A 116 7.97 -5.09 1.33
CA ALA A 116 7.03 -5.21 0.22
C ALA A 116 7.74 -5.28 -1.13
N GLN A 117 8.70 -4.38 -1.38
CA GLN A 117 9.49 -4.35 -2.62
C GLN A 117 10.31 -5.63 -2.81
N THR A 118 10.97 -6.10 -1.75
CA THR A 118 11.83 -7.29 -1.81
C THR A 118 11.02 -8.55 -2.06
N ILE A 119 9.86 -8.70 -1.39
CA ILE A 119 8.96 -9.84 -1.58
C ILE A 119 8.37 -9.79 -2.98
N PHE A 120 7.92 -8.62 -3.44
CA PHE A 120 7.43 -8.44 -4.80
C PHE A 120 8.45 -8.90 -5.84
N ALA A 121 9.72 -8.50 -5.71
CA ALA A 121 10.79 -8.86 -6.64
C ALA A 121 11.07 -10.37 -6.69
N ARG A 122 10.77 -11.11 -5.61
CA ARG A 122 10.91 -12.58 -5.59
C ARG A 122 9.82 -13.30 -6.36
N HIS A 123 8.62 -12.77 -6.39
CA HIS A 123 7.42 -13.44 -6.90
C HIS A 123 6.94 -12.91 -8.26
N ASN A 124 7.51 -11.80 -8.75
CA ASN A 124 7.08 -11.18 -9.99
C ASN A 124 8.24 -10.97 -10.97
N ASN A 125 7.94 -11.05 -12.26
CA ASN A 125 8.89 -10.61 -13.29
C ASN A 125 8.92 -9.08 -13.30
N THR A 126 9.84 -8.51 -12.49
CA THR A 126 9.95 -7.07 -12.28
C THR A 126 10.30 -6.29 -13.54
N ASP A 127 11.06 -6.88 -14.46
CA ASP A 127 11.49 -6.20 -15.70
C ASP A 127 10.32 -6.04 -16.67
N CYS A 128 9.49 -7.07 -16.81
CA CYS A 128 8.27 -6.99 -17.59
C CYS A 128 7.30 -5.95 -17.02
N LEU A 129 7.10 -5.90 -15.71
CA LEU A 129 6.18 -4.95 -15.08
C LEU A 129 6.72 -3.51 -15.10
N LYS A 130 8.03 -3.29 -14.92
CA LYS A 130 8.65 -1.96 -15.01
C LYS A 130 8.56 -1.31 -16.40
N SER A 131 8.43 -2.09 -17.45
CA SER A 131 8.21 -1.55 -18.78
C SER A 131 6.81 -0.93 -18.96
N ILE A 132 5.88 -1.26 -18.07
CA ILE A 132 4.47 -0.86 -18.14
C ILE A 132 4.13 0.14 -17.02
N VAL A 133 4.69 -0.06 -15.81
CA VAL A 133 4.31 0.66 -14.58
C VAL A 133 5.55 1.15 -13.85
N GLN A 134 5.56 2.43 -13.46
CA GLN A 134 6.63 3.01 -12.66
C GLN A 134 6.64 2.41 -11.24
N HIS A 135 7.79 2.05 -10.72
CA HIS A 135 7.99 1.54 -9.36
C HIS A 135 8.67 2.57 -8.47
N CYS A 136 8.16 2.80 -7.27
CA CYS A 136 8.80 3.62 -6.26
C CYS A 136 8.82 2.94 -4.88
N LEU A 137 9.93 3.13 -4.16
CA LEU A 137 10.07 2.67 -2.77
C LEU A 137 9.70 3.80 -1.83
N LEU A 138 8.71 3.54 -0.98
CA LEU A 138 8.24 4.49 0.03
C LEU A 138 8.77 4.10 1.42
N PRO A 139 9.02 5.06 2.32
CA PRO A 139 9.25 4.74 3.72
C PRO A 139 8.00 4.07 4.29
N SER A 140 8.22 2.93 4.98
CA SER A 140 7.13 2.17 5.58
C SER A 140 6.32 3.00 6.57
N THR A 141 5.00 2.90 6.49
CA THR A 141 4.07 3.54 7.44
C THR A 141 3.99 2.82 8.77
N SER A 142 4.56 1.62 8.89
CA SER A 142 4.64 0.87 10.14
C SER A 142 5.38 1.67 11.22
N SER A 143 4.91 1.58 12.48
CA SER A 143 5.61 2.12 13.64
C SER A 143 6.95 1.43 13.90
N ALA A 144 7.15 0.20 13.43
CA ALA A 144 8.43 -0.50 13.49
C ALA A 144 9.53 0.20 12.66
N HIS A 145 9.15 1.00 11.67
CA HIS A 145 10.08 1.84 10.90
C HIS A 145 10.29 3.20 11.59
N ALA A 146 11.04 3.19 12.70
CA ALA A 146 11.22 4.35 13.56
C ALA A 146 12.27 5.38 13.10
N ARG A 147 13.02 5.11 12.00
CA ARG A 147 14.07 6.02 11.49
C ARG A 147 13.56 7.35 10.99
N MET A 148 12.29 7.39 10.57
CA MET A 148 11.61 8.60 10.06
C MET A 148 10.33 8.80 10.86
N ASN A 149 10.08 10.04 11.27
CA ASN A 149 8.80 10.41 11.85
C ASN A 149 7.71 10.52 10.76
N LYS A 150 6.45 10.65 11.15
CA LYS A 150 5.33 10.65 10.19
C LYS A 150 5.35 11.84 9.22
N TYR A 151 5.90 12.99 9.62
CA TYR A 151 5.99 14.18 8.76
C TYR A 151 7.07 14.02 7.69
N GLU A 152 8.21 13.43 8.06
CA GLU A 152 9.28 13.09 7.10
C GLU A 152 8.78 12.05 6.08
N LYS A 153 8.06 11.02 6.55
CA LYS A 153 7.40 10.05 5.66
C LYS A 153 6.44 10.73 4.69
N LEU A 154 5.62 11.66 5.18
CA LEU A 154 4.67 12.41 4.35
C LEU A 154 5.37 13.18 3.23
N GLN A 155 6.50 13.84 3.51
CA GLN A 155 7.25 14.57 2.49
C GLN A 155 7.71 13.65 1.37
N VAL A 156 8.25 12.46 1.70
CA VAL A 156 8.68 11.48 0.67
C VAL A 156 7.49 10.97 -0.14
N TRP A 157 6.37 10.64 0.51
CA TRP A 157 5.17 10.16 -0.16
C TRP A 157 4.60 11.22 -1.12
N ARG A 158 4.60 12.51 -0.72
CA ARG A 158 4.18 13.62 -1.58
C ARG A 158 5.09 13.82 -2.78
N LEU A 159 6.40 13.70 -2.61
CA LEU A 159 7.36 13.79 -3.72
C LEU A 159 7.11 12.70 -4.76
N GLU A 160 6.76 11.49 -4.32
CA GLU A 160 6.53 10.35 -5.22
C GLU A 160 5.17 10.42 -5.93
N PHE A 161 4.11 10.85 -5.26
CA PHE A 161 2.75 10.81 -5.82
C PHE A 161 2.21 12.18 -6.25
N GLY A 162 2.88 13.26 -5.89
CA GLY A 162 2.41 14.62 -6.09
C GLY A 162 1.44 15.08 -4.99
N ASP A 163 1.29 16.40 -4.85
CA ASP A 163 0.25 16.98 -4.03
C ASP A 163 -1.03 17.10 -4.87
N SER A 164 -2.12 16.48 -4.43
CA SER A 164 -3.46 16.67 -5.02
C SER A 164 -3.97 18.12 -4.87
N SER A 165 -3.25 18.96 -4.10
CA SER A 165 -3.59 20.36 -3.86
C SER A 165 -3.33 21.30 -5.04
N ASN A 166 -2.63 20.87 -6.10
CA ASN A 166 -2.30 21.70 -7.26
C ASN A 166 -3.19 21.48 -8.50
N SER A 167 -4.22 20.65 -8.41
CA SER A 167 -5.11 20.34 -9.54
C SER A 167 -6.30 21.30 -9.69
N SER A 168 -6.43 22.33 -8.84
CA SER A 168 -7.59 23.25 -8.84
C SER A 168 -7.25 24.68 -9.31
N ALA A 169 -6.18 24.84 -10.05
CA ALA A 169 -5.84 26.16 -10.63
C ALA A 169 -5.51 26.03 -12.12
N LYS A 170 -6.54 25.84 -12.94
CA LYS A 170 -6.60 26.33 -14.35
C LYS A 170 -8.03 26.45 -14.81
#